data_3711bd0a68e2e0c11d88c3d7f4a05e37
#
_entry.id   3711bd0a68e2e0c11d88c3d7f4a05e37
#
_cell.length_a   1.000
_cell.length_b   1.000
_cell.length_c   1.000
_cell.angle_alpha   90.00
_cell.angle_beta   90.00
_cell.angle_gamma   90.00
#
_symmetry.space_group_name_H-M   'P 1'
#
loop_
_entity.id
_entity.type
_entity.pdbx_description
1 polymer ?
#
loop_
_entity_poly.entity_id
_entity_poly.type
_entity_poly.pdbx_seq_one_letter_code
_entity_poly.pdbx_strand_id
1 'polypeptide(L)'
;FRAAAAVILSLLIVIIFGRRIIDFLRRKQIGEEIRDLGLQGQLQKKGTPTMGGVIILVAILVPMLLFGKLDNVYIQLLLVSTVWLGLIGGLDDYIKVFRHRKEGLKGRFKIVGQVGLGVIVGTTMWLSPDIVVREKVTQPVQTVYLNEDGTVLETVQRHVVVSSESLKTTQTTIPFVKNNEFDYGWLTGGNSVATWILYVLVAIFVVTAVSNGANLTDGLDGLATGVSVPIVAVLGVLAYLSGHIVYADYLNIMYIPGSGEMVVFAAALVGALVGFLWYNSFPAQIFMGDTGSLAIGGVIAVFALCIRKELLLPLLCGVFLVESFSVMMQVGYFKYTKRRYGEGRRILLMSPVHHHYQKKGIFETKIVLRFWIISLLLAAITLVTLKIR
;
A
#
# COMPACT_ATOMS: atom_id res chain seq x y z
N PHE A 1 0.12 -23.41 -0.86
CA PHE A 1 1.43 -23.75 -1.44
C PHE A 1 2.04 -22.56 -2.19
N ARG A 2 1.40 -21.99 -3.26
CA ARG A 2 1.95 -20.90 -4.10
C ARG A 2 2.41 -19.67 -3.30
N ALA A 3 1.62 -19.20 -2.33
CA ALA A 3 1.98 -18.07 -1.49
C ALA A 3 3.24 -18.36 -0.64
N ALA A 4 3.32 -19.53 0.00
CA ALA A 4 4.50 -19.93 0.76
C ALA A 4 5.75 -20.03 -0.13
N ALA A 5 5.62 -20.62 -1.33
CA ALA A 5 6.71 -20.68 -2.30
C ALA A 5 7.15 -19.27 -2.75
N ALA A 6 6.20 -18.35 -2.95
CA ALA A 6 6.48 -16.96 -3.33
C ALA A 6 7.27 -16.21 -2.26
N VAL A 7 6.89 -16.32 -0.96
CA VAL A 7 7.67 -15.73 0.16
C VAL A 7 9.10 -16.26 0.16
N ILE A 8 9.25 -17.59 0.13
CA ILE A 8 10.57 -18.23 0.23
C ILE A 8 11.45 -17.83 -0.94
N LEU A 9 10.92 -17.93 -2.17
CA LEU A 9 11.70 -17.57 -3.36
C LEU A 9 12.08 -16.09 -3.38
N SER A 10 11.15 -15.21 -3.03
CA SER A 10 11.40 -13.77 -2.96
C SER A 10 12.50 -13.45 -1.94
N LEU A 11 12.41 -14.00 -0.74
CA LEU A 11 13.42 -13.83 0.31
C LEU A 11 14.79 -14.38 -0.12
N LEU A 12 14.83 -15.56 -0.74
CA LEU A 12 16.07 -16.16 -1.25
C LEU A 12 16.70 -15.32 -2.36
N ILE A 13 15.91 -14.78 -3.29
CA ILE A 13 16.40 -13.88 -4.34
C ILE A 13 17.11 -12.68 -3.70
N VAL A 14 16.51 -12.04 -2.70
CA VAL A 14 17.13 -10.89 -2.04
C VAL A 14 18.42 -11.29 -1.33
N ILE A 15 18.40 -12.36 -0.53
CA ILE A 15 19.58 -12.77 0.26
C ILE A 15 20.73 -13.19 -0.65
N ILE A 16 20.48 -14.00 -1.70
CA ILE A 16 21.52 -14.57 -2.54
C ILE A 16 22.05 -13.53 -3.55
N PHE A 17 21.13 -12.80 -4.21
CA PHE A 17 21.50 -11.87 -5.27
C PHE A 17 21.74 -10.46 -4.78
N GLY A 18 21.17 -10.08 -3.62
CA GLY A 18 21.25 -8.72 -3.07
C GLY A 18 22.69 -8.25 -2.94
N ARG A 19 23.59 -9.07 -2.39
CA ARG A 19 25.01 -8.71 -2.25
C ARG A 19 25.68 -8.45 -3.61
N ARG A 20 25.39 -9.25 -4.63
CA ARG A 20 25.95 -9.05 -5.98
C ARG A 20 25.49 -7.74 -6.60
N ILE A 21 24.20 -7.41 -6.40
CA ILE A 21 23.62 -6.16 -6.89
C ILE A 21 24.22 -4.97 -6.12
N ILE A 22 24.39 -5.07 -4.80
CA ILE A 22 25.02 -4.04 -3.97
C ILE A 22 26.46 -3.78 -4.45
N ASP A 23 27.24 -4.82 -4.66
CA ASP A 23 28.64 -4.71 -5.13
C ASP A 23 28.69 -4.12 -6.54
N PHE A 24 27.76 -4.48 -7.43
CA PHE A 24 27.63 -3.87 -8.76
C PHE A 24 27.32 -2.39 -8.68
N LEU A 25 26.34 -2.01 -7.83
CA LEU A 25 25.96 -0.63 -7.63
C LEU A 25 27.09 0.19 -7.02
N ARG A 26 27.82 -0.34 -6.04
CA ARG A 26 29.01 0.30 -5.46
C ARG A 26 30.10 0.58 -6.49
N ARG A 27 30.36 -0.34 -7.41
CA ARG A 27 31.37 -0.16 -8.47
C ARG A 27 30.95 0.93 -9.47
N LYS A 28 29.66 1.12 -9.70
CA LYS A 28 29.11 2.09 -10.66
C LYS A 28 28.77 3.43 -10.02
N GLN A 29 28.55 3.45 -8.71
CA GLN A 29 28.19 4.65 -7.96
C GLN A 29 29.39 5.15 -7.18
N ILE A 30 29.87 6.32 -7.51
CA ILE A 30 30.71 7.10 -6.63
C ILE A 30 29.77 7.61 -5.54
N GLY A 31 29.90 7.09 -4.32
CA GLY A 31 29.03 7.23 -3.17
C GLY A 31 28.18 8.50 -3.12
N GLU A 32 26.91 8.34 -2.74
CA GLU A 32 25.99 9.47 -2.59
C GLU A 32 26.56 10.50 -1.61
N GLU A 33 26.70 11.76 -2.04
CA GLU A 33 27.07 12.85 -1.14
C GLU A 33 25.90 13.12 -0.19
N ILE A 34 26.03 12.62 1.03
CA ILE A 34 25.04 12.86 2.09
C ILE A 34 25.12 14.33 2.47
N ARG A 35 23.97 15.02 2.44
CA ARG A 35 23.88 16.40 2.96
C ARG A 35 24.17 16.35 4.46
N ASP A 36 25.16 17.11 4.92
CA ASP A 36 25.39 17.27 6.34
C ASP A 36 24.21 18.07 6.95
N LEU A 37 23.36 17.37 7.67
CA LEU A 37 22.21 17.94 8.38
C LEU A 37 22.50 18.07 9.87
N GLY A 38 23.74 17.75 10.30
CA GLY A 38 24.17 17.72 11.71
C GLY A 38 23.42 16.69 12.51
N LEU A 39 23.11 15.52 11.94
CA LEU A 39 22.45 14.40 12.59
C LEU A 39 23.47 13.35 13.02
N GLN A 40 23.27 12.74 14.20
CA GLN A 40 24.15 11.67 14.68
C GLN A 40 24.10 10.46 13.74
N GLY A 41 25.23 9.83 13.44
CA GLY A 41 25.33 8.65 12.59
C GLY A 41 25.34 8.95 11.08
N GLN A 42 25.11 10.17 10.64
CA GLN A 42 25.00 10.53 9.24
C GLN A 42 26.33 10.33 8.48
N LEU A 43 27.46 10.57 9.12
CA LEU A 43 28.80 10.37 8.52
C LEU A 43 29.10 8.89 8.25
N GLN A 44 28.52 7.97 9.02
CA GLN A 44 28.71 6.52 8.83
C GLN A 44 28.02 6.01 7.55
N LYS A 45 27.05 6.74 7.02
CA LYS A 45 26.27 6.40 5.84
C LYS A 45 26.93 6.85 4.53
N LYS A 46 28.04 7.60 4.61
CA LYS A 46 28.75 8.10 3.43
C LYS A 46 29.28 6.94 2.59
N GLY A 47 28.92 6.91 1.30
CA GLY A 47 29.32 5.83 0.38
C GLY A 47 28.36 4.65 0.32
N THR A 48 27.24 4.65 1.07
CA THR A 48 26.19 3.65 0.90
C THR A 48 25.48 3.87 -0.44
N PRO A 49 25.40 2.83 -1.31
CA PRO A 49 24.72 2.94 -2.60
C PRO A 49 23.20 3.09 -2.42
N THR A 50 22.57 3.80 -3.34
CA THR A 50 21.11 3.88 -3.47
C THR A 50 20.60 2.97 -4.60
N MET A 51 19.31 3.04 -4.98
CA MET A 51 18.65 2.17 -5.97
C MET A 51 18.41 0.73 -5.48
N GLY A 52 18.39 0.48 -4.17
CA GLY A 52 18.08 -0.83 -3.61
C GLY A 52 16.68 -1.34 -3.96
N GLY A 53 15.78 -0.46 -4.34
CA GLY A 53 14.46 -0.81 -4.86
C GLY A 53 14.49 -1.79 -6.02
N VAL A 54 15.54 -1.79 -6.85
CA VAL A 54 15.70 -2.77 -7.94
C VAL A 54 15.72 -4.20 -7.40
N ILE A 55 16.36 -4.44 -6.25
CA ILE A 55 16.37 -5.76 -5.60
C ILE A 55 14.95 -6.19 -5.22
N ILE A 56 14.19 -5.25 -4.64
CA ILE A 56 12.79 -5.49 -4.23
C ILE A 56 11.93 -5.81 -5.46
N LEU A 57 12.06 -5.02 -6.54
CA LEU A 57 11.29 -5.22 -7.77
C LEU A 57 11.55 -6.60 -8.38
N VAL A 58 12.81 -7.01 -8.51
CA VAL A 58 13.18 -8.34 -9.03
C VAL A 58 12.63 -9.44 -8.12
N ALA A 59 12.74 -9.27 -6.80
CA ALA A 59 12.26 -10.23 -5.83
C ALA A 59 10.72 -10.35 -5.78
N ILE A 60 9.97 -9.38 -6.30
CA ILE A 60 8.52 -9.48 -6.49
C ILE A 60 8.20 -10.09 -7.86
N LEU A 61 8.82 -9.57 -8.93
CA LEU A 61 8.45 -9.92 -10.29
C LEU A 61 8.76 -11.38 -10.61
N VAL A 62 9.93 -11.90 -10.19
CA VAL A 62 10.31 -13.29 -10.49
C VAL A 62 9.36 -14.31 -9.86
N PRO A 63 9.03 -14.26 -8.55
CA PRO A 63 8.04 -15.18 -7.98
C PRO A 63 6.65 -15.01 -8.59
N MET A 64 6.28 -13.79 -8.95
CA MET A 64 4.96 -13.55 -9.56
C MET A 64 4.84 -14.13 -10.97
N LEU A 65 5.91 -14.08 -11.76
CA LEU A 65 5.94 -14.74 -13.08
C LEU A 65 5.88 -16.27 -12.97
N LEU A 66 6.38 -16.86 -11.89
CA LEU A 66 6.40 -18.30 -11.67
C LEU A 66 5.13 -18.85 -10.98
N PHE A 67 4.59 -18.12 -10.02
CA PHE A 67 3.51 -18.61 -9.14
C PHE A 67 2.23 -17.79 -9.25
N GLY A 68 2.27 -16.60 -9.85
CA GLY A 68 1.11 -15.74 -10.02
C GLY A 68 0.17 -16.24 -11.12
N LYS A 69 -1.11 -15.94 -10.97
CA LYS A 69 -2.11 -16.17 -12.01
C LYS A 69 -2.17 -14.92 -12.89
N LEU A 70 -1.38 -14.92 -13.99
CA LEU A 70 -1.15 -13.73 -14.81
C LEU A 70 -2.37 -13.28 -15.62
N ASP A 71 -3.34 -14.15 -15.82
CA ASP A 71 -4.66 -13.85 -16.42
C ASP A 71 -5.62 -13.13 -15.48
N ASN A 72 -5.30 -13.07 -14.16
CA ASN A 72 -6.11 -12.36 -13.20
C ASN A 72 -5.86 -10.85 -13.28
N VAL A 73 -6.92 -10.07 -13.50
CA VAL A 73 -6.86 -8.60 -13.66
C VAL A 73 -6.25 -7.87 -12.46
N TYR A 74 -6.49 -8.35 -11.24
CA TYR A 74 -5.90 -7.77 -10.02
C TYR A 74 -4.38 -7.96 -9.99
N ILE A 75 -3.91 -9.14 -10.39
CA ILE A 75 -2.47 -9.43 -10.51
C ILE A 75 -1.83 -8.56 -11.59
N GLN A 76 -2.50 -8.39 -12.75
CA GLN A 76 -2.03 -7.49 -13.80
C GLN A 76 -1.88 -6.05 -13.31
N LEU A 77 -2.88 -5.52 -12.58
CA LEU A 77 -2.82 -4.18 -12.01
C LEU A 77 -1.67 -4.01 -11.02
N LEU A 78 -1.42 -5.01 -10.15
CA LEU A 78 -0.30 -4.98 -9.20
C LEU A 78 1.05 -5.06 -9.90
N LEU A 79 1.20 -5.90 -10.93
CA LEU A 79 2.43 -5.98 -11.72
C LEU A 79 2.69 -4.69 -12.50
N VAL A 80 1.65 -4.12 -13.14
CA VAL A 80 1.75 -2.82 -13.81
C VAL A 80 2.17 -1.74 -12.83
N SER A 81 1.57 -1.69 -11.63
CA SER A 81 1.91 -0.71 -10.61
C SER A 81 3.38 -0.82 -10.16
N THR A 82 3.84 -2.06 -9.96
CA THR A 82 5.20 -2.37 -9.56
C THR A 82 6.21 -1.87 -10.59
N VAL A 83 5.98 -2.21 -11.86
CA VAL A 83 6.88 -1.80 -12.95
C VAL A 83 6.80 -0.30 -13.22
N TRP A 84 5.58 0.25 -13.29
CA TRP A 84 5.34 1.65 -13.64
C TRP A 84 6.01 2.62 -12.65
N LEU A 85 5.73 2.48 -11.36
CA LEU A 85 6.34 3.35 -10.34
C LEU A 85 7.79 2.98 -10.06
N GLY A 86 8.17 1.72 -10.21
CA GLY A 86 9.55 1.29 -10.17
C GLY A 86 10.40 1.95 -11.26
N LEU A 87 9.89 2.07 -12.48
CA LEU A 87 10.58 2.79 -13.57
C LEU A 87 10.67 4.30 -13.30
N ILE A 88 9.61 4.93 -12.81
CA ILE A 88 9.61 6.36 -12.49
C ILE A 88 10.61 6.66 -11.37
N GLY A 89 10.60 5.88 -10.30
CA GLY A 89 11.58 5.99 -9.22
C GLY A 89 12.99 5.67 -9.69
N GLY A 90 13.15 4.63 -10.53
CA GLY A 90 14.43 4.25 -11.13
C GLY A 90 15.01 5.33 -12.02
N LEU A 91 14.18 6.05 -12.78
CA LEU A 91 14.61 7.22 -13.56
C LEU A 91 15.07 8.36 -12.66
N ASP A 92 14.38 8.60 -11.54
CA ASP A 92 14.79 9.61 -10.56
C ASP A 92 16.15 9.27 -9.95
N ASP A 93 16.30 8.06 -9.45
CA ASP A 93 17.55 7.60 -8.86
C ASP A 93 18.69 7.58 -9.89
N TYR A 94 18.42 7.16 -11.13
CA TYR A 94 19.39 7.21 -12.23
C TYR A 94 19.89 8.63 -12.50
N ILE A 95 18.99 9.62 -12.53
CA ILE A 95 19.37 11.03 -12.74
C ILE A 95 20.20 11.53 -11.57
N LYS A 96 19.84 11.19 -10.33
CA LYS A 96 20.60 11.59 -9.14
C LYS A 96 22.01 11.01 -9.15
N VAL A 97 22.13 9.72 -9.44
CA VAL A 97 23.39 8.96 -9.34
C VAL A 97 24.29 9.17 -10.57
N PHE A 98 23.79 8.86 -11.78
CA PHE A 98 24.64 8.82 -12.97
C PHE A 98 24.79 10.18 -13.67
N ARG A 99 23.81 11.08 -13.52
CA ARG A 99 23.91 12.45 -14.04
C ARG A 99 24.36 13.46 -13.01
N HIS A 100 24.64 13.04 -11.77
CA HIS A 100 25.08 13.88 -10.65
C HIS A 100 24.18 15.12 -10.42
N ARG A 101 22.89 14.99 -10.74
CA ARG A 101 21.90 16.05 -10.49
C ARG A 101 21.18 15.78 -9.17
N LYS A 102 21.58 16.47 -8.11
CA LYS A 102 21.03 16.32 -6.74
C LYS A 102 19.50 16.47 -6.65
N GLU A 103 18.88 17.18 -7.60
CA GLU A 103 17.43 17.39 -7.63
C GLU A 103 16.65 16.19 -8.17
N GLY A 104 17.32 15.27 -8.88
CA GLY A 104 16.67 14.13 -9.52
C GLY A 104 15.63 14.56 -10.57
N LEU A 105 14.56 13.79 -10.67
CA LEU A 105 13.40 14.09 -11.51
C LEU A 105 12.56 15.19 -10.84
N LYS A 106 12.23 16.26 -11.56
CA LYS A 106 11.36 17.31 -11.01
C LYS A 106 10.06 16.72 -10.48
N GLY A 107 9.64 17.09 -9.26
CA GLY A 107 8.48 16.50 -8.56
C GLY A 107 7.19 16.44 -9.39
N ARG A 108 6.96 17.40 -10.30
CA ARG A 108 5.82 17.38 -11.23
C ARG A 108 5.76 16.15 -12.13
N PHE A 109 6.91 15.61 -12.57
CA PHE A 109 6.92 14.41 -13.42
C PHE A 109 6.63 13.14 -12.60
N LYS A 110 7.04 13.08 -11.33
CA LYS A 110 6.65 12.01 -10.41
C LYS A 110 5.13 12.01 -10.22
N ILE A 111 4.55 13.20 -9.98
CA ILE A 111 3.08 13.36 -9.83
C ILE A 111 2.37 12.94 -11.12
N VAL A 112 2.83 13.36 -12.30
CA VAL A 112 2.24 12.94 -13.58
C VAL A 112 2.24 11.40 -13.71
N GLY A 113 3.34 10.76 -13.34
CA GLY A 113 3.40 9.30 -13.35
C GLY A 113 2.44 8.63 -12.35
N GLN A 114 2.30 9.18 -11.15
CA GLN A 114 1.35 8.70 -10.13
C GLN A 114 -0.10 8.91 -10.58
N VAL A 115 -0.41 10.07 -11.14
CA VAL A 115 -1.73 10.36 -11.74
C VAL A 115 -2.03 9.39 -12.88
N GLY A 116 -1.04 9.15 -13.79
CA GLY A 116 -1.19 8.18 -14.88
C GLY A 116 -1.53 6.78 -14.37
N LEU A 117 -0.85 6.30 -13.34
CA LEU A 117 -1.18 5.02 -12.71
C LEU A 117 -2.59 5.04 -12.09
N GLY A 118 -2.94 6.10 -11.38
CA GLY A 118 -4.28 6.25 -10.79
C GLY A 118 -5.40 6.22 -11.84
N VAL A 119 -5.18 6.84 -13.00
CA VAL A 119 -6.09 6.77 -14.15
C VAL A 119 -6.18 5.33 -14.68
N ILE A 120 -5.05 4.66 -14.91
CA ILE A 120 -5.04 3.27 -15.40
C ILE A 120 -5.83 2.37 -14.44
N VAL A 121 -5.54 2.45 -13.15
CA VAL A 121 -6.21 1.63 -12.13
C VAL A 121 -7.69 1.96 -12.06
N GLY A 122 -8.07 3.23 -11.89
CA GLY A 122 -9.45 3.65 -11.76
C GLY A 122 -10.30 3.31 -12.99
N THR A 123 -9.77 3.51 -14.20
CA THR A 123 -10.47 3.15 -15.45
C THR A 123 -10.57 1.63 -15.64
N THR A 124 -9.55 0.87 -15.27
CA THR A 124 -9.63 -0.61 -15.30
C THR A 124 -10.66 -1.11 -14.30
N MET A 125 -10.72 -0.54 -13.09
CA MET A 125 -11.74 -0.85 -12.09
C MET A 125 -13.15 -0.55 -12.59
N TRP A 126 -13.30 0.47 -13.43
CA TRP A 126 -14.57 0.84 -14.05
C TRP A 126 -14.95 -0.09 -15.20
N LEU A 127 -14.06 -0.28 -16.15
CA LEU A 127 -14.39 -0.86 -17.46
C LEU A 127 -14.23 -2.39 -17.52
N SER A 128 -13.33 -2.98 -16.71
CA SER A 128 -13.10 -4.43 -16.77
C SER A 128 -14.33 -5.21 -16.29
N PRO A 129 -14.84 -6.17 -17.07
CA PRO A 129 -15.95 -7.03 -16.68
C PRO A 129 -15.60 -8.00 -15.55
N ASP A 130 -14.31 -8.29 -15.35
CA ASP A 130 -13.85 -9.26 -14.35
C ASP A 130 -13.79 -8.67 -12.94
N ILE A 131 -13.87 -7.33 -12.81
CA ILE A 131 -13.87 -6.64 -11.52
C ILE A 131 -15.31 -6.43 -11.06
N VAL A 132 -15.78 -7.37 -10.26
CA VAL A 132 -17.13 -7.39 -9.71
C VAL A 132 -17.12 -7.73 -8.22
N VAL A 133 -18.15 -7.28 -7.52
CA VAL A 133 -18.48 -7.73 -6.17
C VAL A 133 -19.68 -8.65 -6.30
N ARG A 134 -19.72 -9.74 -5.54
CA ARG A 134 -20.90 -10.60 -5.51
C ARG A 134 -21.65 -10.41 -4.22
N GLU A 135 -22.90 -10.05 -4.35
CA GLU A 135 -23.85 -9.97 -3.25
C GLU A 135 -24.76 -11.20 -3.24
N LYS A 136 -25.14 -11.62 -2.04
CA LYS A 136 -26.12 -12.67 -1.86
C LYS A 136 -27.51 -12.08 -1.98
N VAL A 137 -28.27 -12.54 -2.95
CA VAL A 137 -29.71 -12.25 -3.02
C VAL A 137 -30.40 -13.27 -2.13
N THR A 138 -30.86 -12.84 -0.96
CA THR A 138 -31.64 -13.66 -0.05
C THR A 138 -33.11 -13.42 -0.31
N GLN A 139 -33.88 -14.49 -0.61
CA GLN A 139 -35.33 -14.41 -0.69
C GLN A 139 -35.94 -15.07 0.56
N PRO A 140 -36.99 -14.47 1.11
CA PRO A 140 -37.75 -15.12 2.17
C PRO A 140 -38.51 -16.31 1.57
N VAL A 141 -38.14 -17.51 1.98
CA VAL A 141 -38.85 -18.73 1.62
C VAL A 141 -39.68 -19.15 2.84
N GLN A 142 -40.99 -19.29 2.65
CA GLN A 142 -41.87 -19.86 3.65
C GLN A 142 -41.77 -21.38 3.61
N THR A 143 -41.23 -21.96 4.66
CA THR A 143 -41.23 -23.42 4.85
C THR A 143 -42.42 -23.75 5.71
N VAL A 144 -43.39 -24.45 5.13
CA VAL A 144 -44.59 -24.93 5.84
C VAL A 144 -44.33 -26.36 6.33
N TYR A 145 -44.38 -26.55 7.61
CA TYR A 145 -44.33 -27.90 8.19
C TYR A 145 -45.75 -28.42 8.34
N LEU A 146 -46.01 -29.61 7.82
CA LEU A 146 -47.32 -30.26 7.88
C LEU A 146 -47.26 -31.41 8.86
N ASN A 147 -48.38 -31.67 9.57
CA ASN A 147 -48.61 -32.89 10.34
C ASN A 147 -48.86 -34.06 9.38
N GLU A 148 -48.86 -35.29 9.94
CA GLU A 148 -49.24 -36.53 9.21
C GLU A 148 -50.63 -36.44 8.58
N ASP A 149 -51.54 -35.64 9.16
CA ASP A 149 -52.89 -35.36 8.65
C ASP A 149 -52.97 -34.24 7.61
N GLY A 150 -51.83 -33.70 7.16
CA GLY A 150 -51.77 -32.60 6.17
C GLY A 150 -52.16 -31.23 6.72
N THR A 151 -52.33 -31.05 8.00
CA THR A 151 -52.59 -29.73 8.63
C THR A 151 -51.29 -28.97 8.90
N VAL A 152 -51.32 -27.66 8.70
CA VAL A 152 -50.14 -26.76 8.89
C VAL A 152 -49.78 -26.72 10.38
N LEU A 153 -48.63 -27.27 10.73
CA LEU A 153 -48.05 -27.22 12.06
C LEU A 153 -47.43 -25.86 12.36
N GLU A 154 -46.56 -25.41 11.45
CA GLU A 154 -45.80 -24.18 11.63
C GLU A 154 -45.38 -23.63 10.27
N THR A 155 -45.41 -22.32 10.13
CA THR A 155 -44.89 -21.65 8.96
C THR A 155 -43.67 -20.85 9.39
N VAL A 156 -42.47 -21.29 9.01
CA VAL A 156 -41.21 -20.64 9.34
C VAL A 156 -40.71 -19.87 8.10
N GLN A 157 -40.54 -18.58 8.25
CA GLN A 157 -39.85 -17.79 7.23
C GLN A 157 -38.35 -17.97 7.38
N ARG A 158 -37.70 -18.58 6.41
CA ARG A 158 -36.25 -18.67 6.30
C ARG A 158 -35.77 -17.83 5.14
N HIS A 159 -34.72 -17.05 5.37
CA HIS A 159 -34.02 -16.37 4.30
C HIS A 159 -33.04 -17.37 3.64
N VAL A 160 -33.36 -17.79 2.44
CA VAL A 160 -32.52 -18.72 1.66
C VAL A 160 -31.78 -17.91 0.60
N VAL A 161 -30.47 -18.16 0.49
CA VAL A 161 -29.65 -17.57 -0.58
C VAL A 161 -30.06 -18.23 -1.89
N VAL A 162 -30.73 -17.47 -2.76
CA VAL A 162 -31.29 -17.97 -4.01
C VAL A 162 -30.32 -17.80 -5.18
N SER A 163 -29.54 -16.72 -5.16
CA SER A 163 -28.52 -16.45 -6.20
C SER A 163 -27.43 -15.52 -5.65
N SER A 164 -26.28 -15.52 -6.33
CA SER A 164 -25.27 -14.50 -6.15
C SER A 164 -25.16 -13.69 -7.43
N GLU A 165 -25.59 -12.44 -7.41
CA GLU A 165 -25.44 -11.54 -8.55
C GLU A 165 -24.09 -10.86 -8.55
N SER A 166 -23.47 -10.77 -9.74
CA SER A 166 -22.24 -10.03 -9.95
C SER A 166 -22.57 -8.57 -10.20
N LEU A 167 -22.27 -7.72 -9.23
CA LEU A 167 -22.56 -6.29 -9.29
C LEU A 167 -21.28 -5.50 -9.54
N LYS A 168 -21.38 -4.53 -10.43
CA LYS A 168 -20.35 -3.52 -10.63
C LYS A 168 -20.67 -2.34 -9.74
N THR A 169 -19.96 -2.22 -8.63
CA THR A 169 -20.21 -1.22 -7.60
C THR A 169 -18.99 -0.37 -7.32
N THR A 170 -19.22 0.85 -6.84
CA THR A 170 -18.21 1.75 -6.30
C THR A 170 -18.15 1.74 -4.77
N GLN A 171 -18.86 0.82 -4.15
CA GLN A 171 -18.82 0.64 -2.70
C GLN A 171 -17.44 0.27 -2.21
N THR A 172 -17.07 0.77 -1.04
CA THR A 172 -15.80 0.50 -0.36
C THR A 172 -16.04 0.30 1.13
N THR A 173 -15.10 -0.38 1.78
CA THR A 173 -15.17 -0.59 3.23
C THR A 173 -14.65 0.65 3.97
N ILE A 174 -15.44 1.11 4.95
CA ILE A 174 -15.07 2.20 5.86
C ILE A 174 -14.99 1.67 7.29
N PRO A 175 -13.94 2.00 8.07
CA PRO A 175 -13.80 1.55 9.46
C PRO A 175 -14.79 2.27 10.38
N PHE A 176 -15.20 1.59 11.48
CA PHE A 176 -16.01 2.16 12.58
C PHE A 176 -17.43 2.59 12.22
N VAL A 177 -17.95 2.24 11.05
CA VAL A 177 -19.32 2.57 10.63
C VAL A 177 -20.15 1.30 10.58
N LYS A 178 -21.44 1.41 10.96
CA LYS A 178 -22.38 0.27 10.86
C LYS A 178 -22.46 -0.21 9.40
N ASN A 179 -22.41 -1.52 9.22
CA ASN A 179 -22.33 -2.23 7.94
C ASN A 179 -20.96 -2.10 7.21
N ASN A 180 -20.02 -1.32 7.71
CA ASN A 180 -18.66 -1.15 7.16
C ASN A 180 -18.59 -0.76 5.67
N GLU A 181 -19.67 -0.20 5.09
CA GLU A 181 -19.73 0.12 3.66
C GLU A 181 -20.03 1.60 3.44
N PHE A 182 -19.34 2.14 2.43
CA PHE A 182 -19.56 3.50 1.93
C PHE A 182 -19.71 3.44 0.41
N ASP A 183 -20.79 4.00 -0.11
CA ASP A 183 -21.03 4.10 -1.55
C ASP A 183 -20.74 5.51 -2.05
N TYR A 184 -19.79 5.61 -2.99
CA TYR A 184 -19.48 6.88 -3.66
C TYR A 184 -20.67 7.43 -4.45
N GLY A 185 -21.64 6.59 -4.83
CA GLY A 185 -22.90 7.00 -5.46
C GLY A 185 -23.71 7.99 -4.63
N TRP A 186 -23.60 7.92 -3.31
CA TRP A 186 -24.24 8.88 -2.43
C TRP A 186 -23.77 10.33 -2.66
N LEU A 187 -22.49 10.53 -2.99
CA LEU A 187 -21.93 11.87 -3.26
C LEU A 187 -22.36 12.44 -4.62
N THR A 188 -22.79 11.60 -5.54
CA THR A 188 -23.11 11.99 -6.92
C THR A 188 -24.60 11.92 -7.25
N GLY A 189 -25.44 11.71 -6.21
CA GLY A 189 -26.89 11.59 -6.37
C GLY A 189 -27.32 10.38 -7.21
N GLY A 190 -26.51 9.31 -7.22
CA GLY A 190 -26.81 8.06 -7.92
C GLY A 190 -26.49 8.07 -9.43
N ASN A 191 -25.88 9.13 -9.95
CA ASN A 191 -25.47 9.16 -11.36
C ASN A 191 -24.26 8.24 -11.59
N SER A 192 -24.44 7.13 -12.27
CA SER A 192 -23.43 6.10 -12.47
C SER A 192 -22.13 6.63 -13.08
N VAL A 193 -22.20 7.43 -14.15
CA VAL A 193 -21.00 7.97 -14.82
C VAL A 193 -20.25 8.94 -13.90
N ALA A 194 -20.95 9.84 -13.23
CA ALA A 194 -20.33 10.79 -12.29
C ALA A 194 -19.67 10.05 -11.11
N THR A 195 -20.29 8.99 -10.62
CA THR A 195 -19.75 8.14 -9.54
C THR A 195 -18.44 7.48 -9.96
N TRP A 196 -18.37 6.93 -11.16
CA TRP A 196 -17.15 6.31 -11.65
C TRP A 196 -16.04 7.33 -11.93
N ILE A 197 -16.39 8.52 -12.44
CA ILE A 197 -15.40 9.62 -12.57
C ILE A 197 -14.87 10.00 -11.19
N LEU A 198 -15.72 10.16 -10.18
CA LEU A 198 -15.32 10.41 -8.80
C LEU A 198 -14.40 9.30 -8.29
N TYR A 199 -14.74 8.03 -8.55
CA TYR A 199 -13.91 6.89 -8.14
C TYR A 199 -12.51 6.92 -8.78
N VAL A 200 -12.41 7.28 -10.06
CA VAL A 200 -11.11 7.48 -10.74
C VAL A 200 -10.31 8.60 -10.05
N LEU A 201 -10.95 9.71 -9.68
CA LEU A 201 -10.29 10.80 -8.95
C LEU A 201 -9.80 10.34 -7.56
N VAL A 202 -10.59 9.52 -6.87
CA VAL A 202 -10.19 8.90 -5.60
C VAL A 202 -9.00 7.97 -5.81
N ALA A 203 -9.01 7.15 -6.86
CA ALA A 203 -7.88 6.26 -7.17
C ALA A 203 -6.59 7.05 -7.43
N ILE A 204 -6.66 8.15 -8.20
CA ILE A 204 -5.54 9.07 -8.42
C ILE A 204 -5.02 9.62 -7.09
N PHE A 205 -5.92 10.10 -6.24
CA PHE A 205 -5.58 10.66 -4.94
C PHE A 205 -4.88 9.62 -4.05
N VAL A 206 -5.46 8.42 -3.94
CA VAL A 206 -4.94 7.33 -3.09
C VAL A 206 -3.55 6.90 -3.57
N VAL A 207 -3.38 6.65 -4.87
CA VAL A 207 -2.07 6.27 -5.44
C VAL A 207 -1.03 7.36 -5.19
N THR A 208 -1.38 8.62 -5.42
CA THR A 208 -0.46 9.75 -5.21
C THR A 208 -0.12 9.92 -3.73
N ALA A 209 -1.11 9.88 -2.84
CA ALA A 209 -0.91 10.10 -1.42
C ALA A 209 -0.05 9.00 -0.77
N VAL A 210 -0.37 7.73 -1.02
CA VAL A 210 0.34 6.60 -0.39
C VAL A 210 1.74 6.43 -0.97
N SER A 211 1.91 6.60 -2.29
CA SER A 211 3.23 6.54 -2.94
C SER A 211 4.18 7.63 -2.41
N ASN A 212 3.71 8.87 -2.29
CA ASN A 212 4.52 9.93 -1.70
C ASN A 212 4.71 9.74 -0.19
N GLY A 213 3.71 9.22 0.52
CA GLY A 213 3.82 8.91 1.95
C GLY A 213 4.91 7.88 2.24
N ALA A 214 4.96 6.80 1.47
CA ALA A 214 6.02 5.80 1.57
C ALA A 214 7.40 6.41 1.25
N ASN A 215 7.49 7.25 0.21
CA ASN A 215 8.73 7.92 -0.17
C ASN A 215 9.22 8.90 0.92
N LEU A 216 8.33 9.67 1.54
CA LEU A 216 8.68 10.55 2.66
C LEU A 216 9.11 9.77 3.92
N THR A 217 8.64 8.54 4.07
CA THR A 217 8.98 7.68 5.21
C THR A 217 10.36 7.02 5.01
N ASP A 218 10.90 6.98 3.79
CA ASP A 218 12.21 6.39 3.47
C ASP A 218 13.38 7.33 3.83
N GLY A 219 13.40 7.83 5.06
CA GLY A 219 14.43 8.76 5.56
C GLY A 219 15.40 8.16 6.59
N LEU A 220 15.11 6.96 7.11
CA LEU A 220 15.93 6.23 8.07
C LEU A 220 16.11 4.77 7.64
N ASP A 221 17.26 4.19 7.98
CA ASP A 221 17.61 2.80 7.64
C ASP A 221 16.54 1.82 8.13
N GLY A 222 15.91 1.11 7.20
CA GLY A 222 14.88 0.13 7.47
C GLY A 222 13.50 0.68 7.87
N LEU A 223 13.30 1.99 7.92
CA LEU A 223 12.04 2.57 8.38
C LEU A 223 10.89 2.26 7.41
N ALA A 224 10.99 2.70 6.16
CA ALA A 224 9.94 2.48 5.16
C ALA A 224 9.71 0.99 4.90
N THR A 225 10.79 0.22 4.81
CA THR A 225 10.75 -1.23 4.61
C THR A 225 9.98 -1.92 5.73
N GLY A 226 10.37 -1.67 6.99
CA GLY A 226 9.78 -2.36 8.13
C GLY A 226 8.34 -1.97 8.44
N VAL A 227 7.99 -0.67 8.22
CA VAL A 227 6.59 -0.20 8.34
C VAL A 227 5.70 -0.81 7.26
N SER A 228 6.23 -1.06 6.07
CA SER A 228 5.46 -1.64 4.95
C SER A 228 5.12 -3.11 5.14
N VAL A 229 5.92 -3.89 5.87
CA VAL A 229 5.69 -5.33 6.08
C VAL A 229 4.32 -5.62 6.70
N PRO A 230 3.95 -5.06 7.88
CA PRO A 230 2.64 -5.30 8.47
C PRO A 230 1.48 -4.76 7.62
N ILE A 231 1.68 -3.64 6.90
CA ILE A 231 0.68 -3.09 5.98
C ILE A 231 0.34 -4.11 4.89
N VAL A 232 1.35 -4.64 4.21
CA VAL A 232 1.18 -5.61 3.12
C VAL A 232 0.62 -6.93 3.65
N ALA A 233 1.07 -7.39 4.82
CA ALA A 233 0.55 -8.60 5.46
C ALA A 233 -0.97 -8.49 5.71
N VAL A 234 -1.42 -7.36 6.26
CA VAL A 234 -2.86 -7.10 6.49
C VAL A 234 -3.63 -7.05 5.18
N LEU A 235 -3.12 -6.36 4.16
CA LEU A 235 -3.76 -6.32 2.84
C LEU A 235 -3.88 -7.73 2.24
N GLY A 236 -2.86 -8.59 2.40
CA GLY A 236 -2.90 -9.98 1.99
C GLY A 236 -3.97 -10.78 2.74
N VAL A 237 -4.10 -10.60 4.06
CA VAL A 237 -5.16 -11.21 4.86
C VAL A 237 -6.54 -10.74 4.38
N LEU A 238 -6.72 -9.43 4.17
CA LEU A 238 -7.97 -8.85 3.68
C LEU A 238 -8.36 -9.38 2.30
N ALA A 239 -7.37 -9.54 1.39
CA ALA A 239 -7.59 -10.13 0.08
C ALA A 239 -8.03 -11.60 0.17
N TYR A 240 -7.42 -12.37 1.07
CA TYR A 240 -7.82 -13.76 1.33
C TYR A 240 -9.27 -13.84 1.84
N LEU A 241 -9.60 -13.02 2.84
CA LEU A 241 -10.92 -12.98 3.45
C LEU A 241 -12.00 -12.53 2.45
N SER A 242 -11.73 -11.49 1.68
CA SER A 242 -12.64 -11.00 0.64
C SER A 242 -12.75 -11.94 -0.57
N GLY A 243 -11.73 -12.79 -0.80
CA GLY A 243 -11.72 -13.79 -1.86
C GLY A 243 -12.40 -15.11 -1.50
N HIS A 244 -12.88 -15.29 -0.27
CA HIS A 244 -13.49 -16.52 0.20
C HIS A 244 -14.91 -16.29 0.70
N ILE A 245 -15.90 -16.89 0.04
CA ILE A 245 -17.31 -16.62 0.26
C ILE A 245 -17.76 -16.81 1.72
N VAL A 246 -17.25 -17.85 2.39
CA VAL A 246 -17.63 -18.17 3.79
C VAL A 246 -17.06 -17.11 4.75
N TYR A 247 -15.80 -16.71 4.56
CA TYR A 247 -15.19 -15.70 5.43
C TYR A 247 -15.75 -14.31 5.17
N ALA A 248 -15.99 -13.95 3.91
CA ALA A 248 -16.62 -12.70 3.55
C ALA A 248 -18.00 -12.56 4.20
N ASP A 249 -18.79 -13.62 4.16
CA ASP A 249 -20.09 -13.69 4.81
C ASP A 249 -20.01 -13.57 6.35
N TYR A 250 -19.14 -14.36 6.97
CA TYR A 250 -18.96 -14.35 8.43
C TYR A 250 -18.52 -12.97 8.96
N LEU A 251 -17.67 -12.27 8.21
CA LEU A 251 -17.15 -10.95 8.58
C LEU A 251 -18.05 -9.82 8.07
N ASN A 252 -19.09 -10.12 7.29
CA ASN A 252 -19.95 -9.13 6.64
C ASN A 252 -19.13 -8.10 5.83
N ILE A 253 -18.23 -8.61 4.99
CA ILE A 253 -17.45 -7.82 4.04
C ILE A 253 -17.76 -8.26 2.61
N MET A 254 -17.47 -7.40 1.65
CA MET A 254 -17.69 -7.68 0.23
C MET A 254 -16.94 -8.93 -0.21
N TYR A 255 -17.64 -9.86 -0.89
CA TYR A 255 -17.00 -10.97 -1.57
C TYR A 255 -16.53 -10.52 -2.96
N ILE A 256 -15.22 -10.58 -3.17
CA ILE A 256 -14.56 -10.13 -4.40
C ILE A 256 -13.93 -11.35 -5.08
N PRO A 257 -14.57 -11.91 -6.12
CA PRO A 257 -14.05 -13.07 -6.84
C PRO A 257 -12.66 -12.81 -7.39
N GLY A 258 -11.75 -13.77 -7.23
CA GLY A 258 -10.38 -13.67 -7.74
C GLY A 258 -9.40 -12.85 -6.87
N SER A 259 -9.87 -12.12 -5.86
CA SER A 259 -8.98 -11.35 -4.97
C SER A 259 -8.04 -12.25 -4.15
N GLY A 260 -8.41 -13.50 -3.90
CA GLY A 260 -7.55 -14.48 -3.21
C GLY A 260 -6.21 -14.73 -3.91
N GLU A 261 -6.10 -14.50 -5.22
CA GLU A 261 -4.84 -14.60 -5.96
C GLU A 261 -3.83 -13.53 -5.53
N MET A 262 -4.31 -12.38 -5.08
CA MET A 262 -3.46 -11.29 -4.58
C MET A 262 -2.67 -11.68 -3.32
N VAL A 263 -3.06 -12.75 -2.62
CA VAL A 263 -2.30 -13.31 -1.48
C VAL A 263 -0.90 -13.76 -1.92
N VAL A 264 -0.78 -14.31 -3.12
CA VAL A 264 0.53 -14.74 -3.67
C VAL A 264 1.41 -13.51 -3.90
N PHE A 265 0.84 -12.42 -4.39
CA PHE A 265 1.55 -11.16 -4.57
C PHE A 265 1.96 -10.52 -3.22
N ALA A 266 1.05 -10.47 -2.25
CA ALA A 266 1.34 -9.99 -0.91
C ALA A 266 2.49 -10.80 -0.26
N ALA A 267 2.46 -12.12 -0.44
CA ALA A 267 3.48 -13.03 0.04
C ALA A 267 4.85 -12.72 -0.60
N ALA A 268 4.92 -12.57 -1.93
CA ALA A 268 6.14 -12.19 -2.63
C ALA A 268 6.67 -10.83 -2.14
N LEU A 269 5.79 -9.83 -1.99
CA LEU A 269 6.18 -8.51 -1.51
C LEU A 269 6.66 -8.53 -0.05
N VAL A 270 6.01 -9.28 0.85
CA VAL A 270 6.49 -9.47 2.24
C VAL A 270 7.87 -10.14 2.23
N GLY A 271 8.05 -11.20 1.44
CA GLY A 271 9.35 -11.87 1.30
C GLY A 271 10.45 -10.92 0.80
N ALA A 272 10.13 -10.07 -0.20
CA ALA A 272 11.06 -9.08 -0.74
C ALA A 272 11.44 -8.03 0.32
N LEU A 273 10.45 -7.50 1.06
CA LEU A 273 10.67 -6.50 2.10
C LEU A 273 11.49 -7.05 3.28
N VAL A 274 11.12 -8.22 3.79
CA VAL A 274 11.85 -8.87 4.89
C VAL A 274 13.27 -9.23 4.44
N GLY A 275 13.43 -9.75 3.22
CA GLY A 275 14.76 -10.00 2.65
C GLY A 275 15.57 -8.71 2.51
N PHE A 276 14.94 -7.61 2.07
CA PHE A 276 15.63 -6.34 1.89
C PHE A 276 16.08 -5.72 3.23
N LEU A 277 15.35 -5.93 4.33
CA LEU A 277 15.77 -5.53 5.67
C LEU A 277 17.12 -6.12 6.09
N TRP A 278 17.49 -7.28 5.55
CA TRP A 278 18.81 -7.88 5.80
C TRP A 278 19.97 -6.95 5.44
N TYR A 279 19.79 -6.14 4.40
CA TYR A 279 20.79 -5.19 3.93
C TYR A 279 20.46 -3.73 4.28
N ASN A 280 19.21 -3.41 4.49
CA ASN A 280 18.73 -2.04 4.71
C ASN A 280 18.58 -1.67 6.19
N SER A 281 18.66 -2.64 7.12
CA SER A 281 18.68 -2.32 8.57
C SER A 281 19.95 -1.58 8.97
N PHE A 282 19.85 -0.74 10.02
CA PHE A 282 20.96 0.08 10.48
C PHE A 282 22.19 -0.75 10.96
N PRO A 283 23.43 -0.44 10.55
CA PRO A 283 23.79 0.52 9.48
C PRO A 283 23.55 -0.04 8.09
N ALA A 284 22.77 0.68 7.26
CA ALA A 284 22.35 0.19 5.96
C ALA A 284 23.53 -0.03 4.99
N GLN A 285 23.54 -1.16 4.31
CA GLN A 285 24.49 -1.48 3.25
C GLN A 285 24.01 -0.97 1.88
N ILE A 286 22.72 -0.65 1.77
CA ILE A 286 22.07 -0.09 0.60
C ILE A 286 20.82 0.70 1.01
N PHE A 287 20.58 1.85 0.38
CA PHE A 287 19.35 2.61 0.50
C PHE A 287 18.33 2.15 -0.54
N MET A 288 17.06 2.19 -0.15
CA MET A 288 15.95 1.79 -1.03
C MET A 288 15.86 2.69 -2.26
N GLY A 289 15.95 4.00 -2.06
CA GLY A 289 15.77 5.02 -3.08
C GLY A 289 14.32 5.16 -3.55
N ASP A 290 14.12 6.11 -4.47
CA ASP A 290 12.81 6.39 -5.05
C ASP A 290 12.29 5.20 -5.87
N THR A 291 13.19 4.38 -6.42
CA THR A 291 12.87 3.12 -7.14
C THR A 291 12.01 2.19 -6.28
N GLY A 292 12.37 2.03 -5.01
CA GLY A 292 11.65 1.12 -4.11
C GLY A 292 10.49 1.81 -3.40
N SER A 293 10.72 2.98 -2.82
CA SER A 293 9.74 3.64 -1.97
C SER A 293 8.48 4.08 -2.72
N LEU A 294 8.62 4.64 -3.94
CA LEU A 294 7.46 4.99 -4.77
C LEU A 294 6.70 3.74 -5.22
N ALA A 295 7.42 2.68 -5.62
CA ALA A 295 6.80 1.43 -6.06
C ALA A 295 6.01 0.76 -4.93
N ILE A 296 6.60 0.61 -3.74
CA ILE A 296 5.94 0.00 -2.58
C ILE A 296 4.67 0.77 -2.20
N GLY A 297 4.77 2.10 -2.07
CA GLY A 297 3.62 2.92 -1.72
C GLY A 297 2.50 2.85 -2.76
N GLY A 298 2.85 2.86 -4.06
CA GLY A 298 1.87 2.73 -5.13
C GLY A 298 1.24 1.35 -5.19
N VAL A 299 2.01 0.28 -4.99
CA VAL A 299 1.49 -1.09 -4.91
C VAL A 299 0.53 -1.24 -3.72
N ILE A 300 0.86 -0.70 -2.54
CA ILE A 300 -0.04 -0.69 -1.37
C ILE A 300 -1.36 0.01 -1.72
N ALA A 301 -1.30 1.17 -2.37
CA ALA A 301 -2.48 1.91 -2.81
C ALA A 301 -3.35 1.10 -3.77
N VAL A 302 -2.75 0.55 -4.83
CA VAL A 302 -3.47 -0.25 -5.84
C VAL A 302 -4.03 -1.53 -5.25
N PHE A 303 -3.29 -2.17 -4.34
CA PHE A 303 -3.76 -3.36 -3.64
C PHE A 303 -5.05 -3.05 -2.85
N ALA A 304 -5.06 -1.98 -2.09
CA ALA A 304 -6.24 -1.57 -1.31
C ALA A 304 -7.44 -1.20 -2.21
N LEU A 305 -7.20 -0.51 -3.34
CA LEU A 305 -8.24 -0.22 -4.32
C LEU A 305 -8.84 -1.51 -4.90
N CYS A 306 -8.00 -2.48 -5.28
CA CYS A 306 -8.45 -3.76 -5.84
C CYS A 306 -9.38 -4.55 -4.90
N ILE A 307 -9.13 -4.48 -3.59
CA ILE A 307 -9.95 -5.15 -2.58
C ILE A 307 -11.03 -4.25 -1.96
N ARG A 308 -11.24 -3.05 -2.51
CA ARG A 308 -12.23 -2.09 -2.00
C ARG A 308 -12.02 -1.73 -0.52
N LYS A 309 -10.78 -1.44 -0.14
CA LYS A 309 -10.35 -1.12 1.23
C LYS A 309 -9.54 0.17 1.31
N GLU A 310 -9.67 1.04 0.31
CA GLU A 310 -8.91 2.28 0.23
C GLU A 310 -9.21 3.24 1.40
N LEU A 311 -10.42 3.23 1.96
CA LEU A 311 -10.76 4.06 3.13
C LEU A 311 -10.21 3.49 4.46
N LEU A 312 -9.65 2.28 4.47
CA LEU A 312 -8.88 1.76 5.60
C LEU A 312 -7.41 2.25 5.59
N LEU A 313 -6.90 2.72 4.44
CA LEU A 313 -5.50 3.14 4.33
C LEU A 313 -5.09 4.27 5.28
N PRO A 314 -5.92 5.29 5.58
CA PRO A 314 -5.53 6.29 6.59
C PRO A 314 -5.20 5.70 7.95
N LEU A 315 -5.86 4.61 8.35
CA LEU A 315 -5.56 3.88 9.57
C LEU A 315 -4.37 2.94 9.38
N LEU A 316 -4.42 2.07 8.37
CA LEU A 316 -3.39 1.05 8.12
C LEU A 316 -2.03 1.67 7.78
N CYS A 317 -2.02 2.72 6.95
CA CYS A 317 -0.82 3.49 6.57
C CYS A 317 -0.64 4.74 7.46
N GLY A 318 -1.10 4.72 8.72
CA GLY A 318 -1.07 5.88 9.61
C GLY A 318 0.33 6.45 9.81
N VAL A 319 1.39 5.62 9.76
CA VAL A 319 2.77 6.11 9.78
C VAL A 319 3.06 6.98 8.55
N PHE A 320 2.76 6.51 7.34
CA PHE A 320 2.93 7.30 6.11
C PHE A 320 2.13 8.60 6.14
N LEU A 321 0.92 8.53 6.68
CA LEU A 321 0.04 9.70 6.85
C LEU A 321 0.66 10.74 7.77
N VAL A 322 1.16 10.32 8.95
CA VAL A 322 1.78 11.23 9.93
C VAL A 322 3.06 11.85 9.38
N GLU A 323 3.90 11.08 8.68
CA GLU A 323 5.11 11.58 8.02
C GLU A 323 4.75 12.66 6.99
N SER A 324 3.79 12.37 6.09
CA SER A 324 3.32 13.30 5.06
C SER A 324 2.70 14.56 5.67
N PHE A 325 1.82 14.39 6.66
CA PHE A 325 1.15 15.48 7.34
C PHE A 325 2.14 16.40 8.06
N SER A 326 3.17 15.84 8.70
CA SER A 326 4.23 16.60 9.35
C SER A 326 4.98 17.53 8.39
N VAL A 327 5.22 17.08 7.16
CA VAL A 327 5.85 17.89 6.09
C VAL A 327 4.89 18.98 5.60
N MET A 328 3.64 18.63 5.31
CA MET A 328 2.62 19.60 4.85
C MET A 328 2.41 20.71 5.89
N MET A 329 2.26 20.32 7.16
CA MET A 329 2.08 21.26 8.28
C MET A 329 3.30 22.19 8.42
N GLN A 330 4.51 21.63 8.41
CA GLN A 330 5.75 22.39 8.55
C GLN A 330 5.92 23.40 7.41
N VAL A 331 5.75 22.96 6.15
CA VAL A 331 5.90 23.81 4.96
C VAL A 331 4.80 24.87 4.92
N GLY A 332 3.56 24.50 5.23
CA GLY A 332 2.44 25.42 5.28
C GLY A 332 2.64 26.52 6.31
N TYR A 333 3.00 26.15 7.54
CA TYR A 333 3.24 27.10 8.63
C TYR A 333 4.44 28.01 8.34
N PHE A 334 5.53 27.45 7.81
CA PHE A 334 6.72 28.22 7.43
C PHE A 334 6.39 29.28 6.36
N LYS A 335 5.62 28.90 5.33
CA LYS A 335 5.19 29.86 4.28
C LYS A 335 4.23 30.90 4.83
N TYR A 336 3.28 30.52 5.68
CA TYR A 336 2.33 31.41 6.33
C TYR A 336 3.03 32.46 7.19
N THR A 337 3.93 32.03 8.09
CA THR A 337 4.67 32.93 9.00
C THR A 337 5.63 33.83 8.25
N LYS A 338 6.31 33.32 7.21
CA LYS A 338 7.17 34.14 6.32
C LYS A 338 6.38 35.24 5.64
N ARG A 339 5.15 34.94 5.18
CA ARG A 339 4.29 35.96 4.53
C ARG A 339 3.75 36.99 5.53
N ARG A 340 3.42 36.57 6.77
CA ARG A 340 2.79 37.43 7.76
C ARG A 340 3.78 38.25 8.60
N TYR A 341 4.94 37.64 8.92
CA TYR A 341 5.91 38.22 9.86
C TYR A 341 7.27 38.52 9.22
N GLY A 342 7.45 38.26 7.91
CA GLY A 342 8.74 38.44 7.20
C GLY A 342 9.70 37.28 7.44
N GLU A 343 9.53 36.50 8.51
CA GLU A 343 10.41 35.40 8.88
C GLU A 343 9.63 34.07 8.94
N GLY A 344 10.23 33.02 8.36
CA GLY A 344 9.67 31.68 8.41
C GLY A 344 9.93 31.00 9.76
N ARG A 345 8.86 30.66 10.50
CA ARG A 345 8.94 29.93 11.77
C ARG A 345 8.68 28.44 11.57
N ARG A 346 9.30 27.60 12.40
CA ARG A 346 9.16 26.15 12.35
C ARG A 346 8.33 25.66 13.53
N ILE A 347 7.43 24.66 13.30
CA ILE A 347 6.69 23.96 14.35
C ILE A 347 7.55 22.81 14.87
N LEU A 348 8.08 22.00 13.95
CA LEU A 348 8.98 20.88 14.23
C LEU A 348 10.42 21.34 14.09
N LEU A 349 11.34 20.76 14.85
CA LEU A 349 12.79 21.00 14.72
C LEU A 349 13.26 20.68 13.28
N MET A 350 12.69 19.60 12.72
CA MET A 350 12.89 19.19 11.32
C MET A 350 11.68 18.37 10.88
N SER A 351 11.37 18.35 9.59
CA SER A 351 10.35 17.46 8.97
C SER A 351 11.00 16.62 7.88
N PRO A 352 10.54 15.41 7.62
CA PRO A 352 9.47 14.65 8.30
C PRO A 352 9.68 14.37 9.80
N VAL A 353 8.64 13.81 10.49
CA VAL A 353 8.65 13.71 11.96
C VAL A 353 9.75 12.80 12.53
N HIS A 354 10.20 11.79 11.78
CA HIS A 354 11.34 10.96 12.21
C HIS A 354 12.62 11.78 12.39
N HIS A 355 12.89 12.79 11.54
CA HIS A 355 14.01 13.70 11.70
C HIS A 355 13.85 14.65 12.89
N HIS A 356 12.61 15.01 13.27
CA HIS A 356 12.36 15.75 14.50
C HIS A 356 12.85 14.98 15.73
N TYR A 357 12.59 13.67 15.78
CA TYR A 357 13.07 12.82 16.87
C TYR A 357 14.58 12.64 16.85
N GLN A 358 15.22 12.52 15.67
CA GLN A 358 16.69 12.53 15.59
C GLN A 358 17.28 13.83 16.13
N LYS A 359 16.70 15.00 15.78
CA LYS A 359 17.15 16.30 16.31
C LYS A 359 16.94 16.45 17.82
N LYS A 360 16.04 15.68 18.41
CA LYS A 360 15.88 15.55 19.87
C LYS A 360 16.94 14.62 20.51
N GLY A 361 17.87 14.07 19.74
CA GLY A 361 18.91 13.18 20.24
C GLY A 361 18.47 11.72 20.44
N ILE A 362 17.31 11.31 19.89
CA ILE A 362 16.89 9.90 19.94
C ILE A 362 17.65 9.14 18.85
N PHE A 363 18.27 8.03 19.24
CA PHE A 363 19.06 7.20 18.34
C PHE A 363 18.18 6.56 17.24
N GLU A 364 18.70 6.46 16.01
CA GLU A 364 17.95 6.07 14.83
C GLU A 364 17.25 4.71 14.98
N THR A 365 17.94 3.67 15.42
CA THR A 365 17.36 2.34 15.61
C THR A 365 16.16 2.34 16.57
N LYS A 366 16.20 3.20 17.59
CA LYS A 366 15.10 3.33 18.54
C LYS A 366 13.88 4.02 17.93
N ILE A 367 14.10 4.98 17.03
CA ILE A 367 13.02 5.63 16.27
C ILE A 367 12.38 4.61 15.35
N VAL A 368 13.17 3.91 14.53
CA VAL A 368 12.71 2.92 13.57
C VAL A 368 11.89 1.83 14.26
N LEU A 369 12.41 1.24 15.36
CA LEU A 369 11.70 0.21 16.11
C LEU A 369 10.35 0.70 16.66
N ARG A 370 10.28 1.93 17.16
CA ARG A 370 9.03 2.51 17.65
C ARG A 370 8.00 2.68 16.53
N PHE A 371 8.42 3.12 15.36
CA PHE A 371 7.53 3.24 14.20
C PHE A 371 7.06 1.87 13.70
N TRP A 372 7.89 0.82 13.75
CA TRP A 372 7.47 -0.55 13.45
C TRP A 372 6.39 -1.02 14.42
N ILE A 373 6.59 -0.79 15.75
CA ILE A 373 5.59 -1.14 16.77
C ILE A 373 4.27 -0.41 16.51
N ILE A 374 4.33 0.89 16.18
CA ILE A 374 3.13 1.67 15.81
C ILE A 374 2.46 1.07 14.57
N SER A 375 3.22 0.72 13.52
CA SER A 375 2.67 0.11 12.32
C SER A 375 1.99 -1.24 12.61
N LEU A 376 2.61 -2.09 13.45
CA LEU A 376 2.01 -3.35 13.90
C LEU A 376 0.71 -3.13 14.68
N LEU A 377 0.68 -2.12 15.56
CA LEU A 377 -0.52 -1.76 16.32
C LEU A 377 -1.64 -1.30 15.37
N LEU A 378 -1.35 -0.42 14.42
CA LEU A 378 -2.30 0.06 13.43
C LEU A 378 -2.81 -1.08 12.53
N ALA A 379 -1.94 -2.01 12.15
CA ALA A 379 -2.29 -3.21 11.42
C ALA A 379 -3.28 -4.10 12.22
N ALA A 380 -3.01 -4.33 13.51
CA ALA A 380 -3.91 -5.08 14.39
C ALA A 380 -5.27 -4.36 14.55
N ILE A 381 -5.26 -3.05 14.80
CA ILE A 381 -6.49 -2.24 14.91
C ILE A 381 -7.29 -2.35 13.60
N THR A 382 -6.64 -2.24 12.43
CA THR A 382 -7.31 -2.35 11.13
C THR A 382 -8.04 -3.68 10.98
N LEU A 383 -7.45 -4.79 11.40
CA LEU A 383 -8.13 -6.10 11.39
C LEU A 383 -9.32 -6.16 12.37
N VAL A 384 -9.16 -5.56 13.54
CA VAL A 384 -10.23 -5.51 14.56
C VAL A 384 -11.43 -4.70 14.05
N THR A 385 -11.21 -3.62 13.28
CA THR A 385 -12.32 -2.79 12.74
C THR A 385 -13.28 -3.58 11.85
N LEU A 386 -12.86 -4.70 11.25
CA LEU A 386 -13.75 -5.56 10.46
C LEU A 386 -14.87 -6.19 11.29
N LYS A 387 -14.67 -6.34 12.60
CA LYS A 387 -15.63 -7.00 13.50
C LYS A 387 -16.35 -6.01 14.43
N ILE A 388 -15.89 -4.79 14.55
CA ILE A 388 -16.57 -3.74 15.32
C ILE A 388 -17.75 -3.22 14.49
N ARG A 389 -18.95 -3.47 14.97
CA ARG A 389 -20.22 -3.10 14.32
C ARG A 389 -20.95 -2.02 15.10
#